data_e3d178c4d53a767a994221ba73215d62
#
_entry.id   e3d178c4d53a767a994221ba73215d62
#
_cell.length_a   1.000
_cell.length_b   1.000
_cell.length_c   1.000
_cell.angle_alpha   90.00
_cell.angle_beta   90.00
_cell.angle_gamma   90.00
#
_symmetry.space_group_name_H-M   'P 1'
#
loop_
_entity.id
_entity.type
_entity.pdbx_description
1 polymer ?
#
loop_
_entity_poly.entity_id
_entity_poly.type
_entity_poly.pdbx_seq_one_letter_code
_entity_poly.pdbx_strand_id
1 'polypeptide(L)'
;MMWVAILLIIFNAIAKSLLFLCVGTVENRIGSRNIEDMGGLIVRMPKIAIMMFIGMAGMFLAPFGMVISKWAAIEAFITAPFGLIFIAILAFGGSATVFFWSKWMGKIISVMRDQTVIEDTVKKEKWAVLYILTGLVVVVCLIFPLISSVLIEPFVLNIYGQTARLAQANLTIMIMMLCLLMILPFSMLFYGKGAQPPVPPYMGGRPMDDSMHFAGSMGVSRELVLSNYYLEKTFGEERLFMIGASLCWGLLLIAGIMLLGVIL
;
A
#
# COMPACT_ATOMS: atom_id res chain seq x y z
N MET A 1 20.95 -0.09 11.96
CA MET A 1 20.29 -1.16 11.17
C MET A 1 19.20 -1.90 11.95
N MET A 2 19.52 -2.51 13.11
CA MET A 2 18.54 -3.34 13.87
C MET A 2 17.27 -2.58 14.27
N TRP A 3 17.38 -1.36 14.76
CA TRP A 3 16.26 -0.48 15.10
C TRP A 3 15.29 -0.30 13.91
N VAL A 4 15.85 -0.06 12.72
CA VAL A 4 15.04 0.07 11.47
C VAL A 4 14.34 -1.24 11.11
N ALA A 5 15.03 -2.38 11.25
CA ALA A 5 14.46 -3.68 10.95
C ALA A 5 13.26 -4.00 11.85
N ILE A 6 13.35 -3.70 13.15
CA ILE A 6 12.25 -3.89 14.10
C ILE A 6 11.04 -3.04 13.72
N LEU A 7 11.25 -1.76 13.38
CA LEU A 7 10.17 -0.89 12.92
C LEU A 7 9.50 -1.40 11.64
N LEU A 8 10.31 -1.82 10.64
CA LEU A 8 9.78 -2.39 9.40
C LEU A 8 8.91 -3.61 9.67
N ILE A 9 9.34 -4.50 10.58
CA ILE A 9 8.56 -5.70 10.94
C ILE A 9 7.23 -5.30 11.57
N ILE A 10 7.22 -4.39 12.54
CA ILE A 10 6.00 -3.97 13.24
C ILE A 10 4.99 -3.38 12.25
N PHE A 11 5.40 -2.38 11.48
CA PHE A 11 4.48 -1.70 10.55
C PHE A 11 4.00 -2.63 9.44
N ASN A 12 4.89 -3.45 8.88
CA ASN A 12 4.54 -4.40 7.83
C ASN A 12 3.57 -5.47 8.33
N ALA A 13 3.79 -6.01 9.52
CA ALA A 13 2.94 -7.04 10.10
C ALA A 13 1.50 -6.53 10.28
N ILE A 14 1.32 -5.35 10.86
CA ILE A 14 -0.01 -4.79 11.15
C ILE A 14 -0.74 -4.44 9.85
N ALA A 15 -0.09 -3.71 8.94
CA ALA A 15 -0.71 -3.28 7.68
C ALA A 15 -1.08 -4.47 6.79
N LYS A 16 -0.20 -5.47 6.66
CA LYS A 16 -0.49 -6.68 5.88
C LYS A 16 -1.58 -7.53 6.52
N SER A 17 -1.61 -7.68 7.83
CA SER A 17 -2.68 -8.42 8.50
C SER A 17 -4.05 -7.82 8.20
N LEU A 18 -4.18 -6.49 8.25
CA LEU A 18 -5.39 -5.81 7.84
C LEU A 18 -5.75 -6.09 6.38
N LEU A 19 -4.78 -5.93 5.46
CA LEU A 19 -5.02 -6.12 4.03
C LEU A 19 -5.42 -7.55 3.70
N PHE A 20 -4.77 -8.57 4.28
CA PHE A 20 -5.13 -9.97 4.06
C PHE A 20 -6.56 -10.28 4.51
N LEU A 21 -6.97 -9.77 5.67
CA LEU A 21 -8.35 -9.96 6.15
C LEU A 21 -9.38 -9.22 5.30
N CYS A 22 -9.05 -8.01 4.85
CA CYS A 22 -9.91 -7.27 3.92
C CYS A 22 -10.07 -8.04 2.60
N VAL A 23 -8.95 -8.47 1.97
CA VAL A 23 -8.98 -9.23 0.72
C VAL A 23 -9.75 -10.54 0.88
N GLY A 24 -9.51 -11.29 1.95
CA GLY A 24 -10.28 -12.50 2.22
C GLY A 24 -11.78 -12.26 2.43
N THR A 25 -12.15 -11.08 2.94
CA THR A 25 -13.55 -10.69 3.07
C THR A 25 -14.15 -10.31 1.70
N VAL A 26 -13.40 -9.59 0.88
CA VAL A 26 -13.77 -9.22 -0.50
C VAL A 26 -13.91 -10.48 -1.36
N GLU A 27 -12.94 -11.38 -1.32
CA GLU A 27 -12.96 -12.65 -2.06
C GLU A 27 -14.21 -13.48 -1.74
N ASN A 28 -14.56 -13.61 -0.48
CA ASN A 28 -15.77 -14.34 -0.06
C ASN A 28 -17.08 -13.73 -0.63
N ARG A 29 -17.06 -12.51 -1.15
CA ARG A 29 -18.23 -11.81 -1.67
C ARG A 29 -18.22 -11.64 -3.19
N ILE A 30 -17.04 -11.38 -3.75
CA ILE A 30 -16.85 -11.17 -5.18
C ILE A 30 -16.51 -12.48 -5.89
N GLY A 31 -15.91 -13.45 -5.18
CA GLY A 31 -15.47 -14.73 -5.73
C GLY A 31 -14.10 -14.66 -6.44
N SER A 32 -13.41 -13.52 -6.36
CA SER A 32 -12.12 -13.32 -7.03
C SER A 32 -11.12 -12.61 -6.12
N ARG A 33 -9.84 -12.89 -6.31
CA ARG A 33 -8.69 -12.20 -5.69
C ARG A 33 -8.01 -11.23 -6.66
N ASN A 34 -8.44 -11.20 -7.90
CA ASN A 34 -7.84 -10.36 -8.90
C ASN A 34 -8.16 -8.88 -8.62
N ILE A 35 -7.14 -8.03 -8.68
CA ILE A 35 -7.27 -6.58 -8.47
C ILE A 35 -8.21 -5.96 -9.51
N GLU A 36 -8.24 -6.48 -10.72
CA GLU A 36 -9.12 -5.98 -11.79
C GLU A 36 -10.60 -6.15 -11.44
N ASP A 37 -10.96 -7.24 -10.76
CA ASP A 37 -12.35 -7.54 -10.33
C ASP A 37 -12.79 -6.72 -9.10
N MET A 38 -11.84 -6.05 -8.44
CA MET A 38 -12.08 -5.16 -7.31
C MET A 38 -12.45 -3.73 -7.74
N GLY A 39 -12.64 -3.50 -9.04
CA GLY A 39 -13.09 -2.20 -9.56
C GLY A 39 -14.38 -1.73 -8.88
N GLY A 40 -14.42 -0.45 -8.49
CA GLY A 40 -15.58 0.14 -7.85
C GLY A 40 -15.92 -0.38 -6.45
N LEU A 41 -14.97 -0.97 -5.75
CA LEU A 41 -15.19 -1.52 -4.40
C LEU A 41 -15.69 -0.45 -3.41
N ILE A 42 -15.32 0.82 -3.62
CA ILE A 42 -15.80 1.95 -2.81
C ILE A 42 -17.33 2.10 -2.84
N VAL A 43 -17.98 1.67 -3.94
CA VAL A 43 -19.45 1.69 -4.06
C VAL A 43 -20.06 0.39 -3.55
N ARG A 44 -19.42 -0.76 -3.86
CA ARG A 44 -19.94 -2.09 -3.50
C ARG A 44 -19.75 -2.41 -2.02
N MET A 45 -18.61 -2.07 -1.43
CA MET A 45 -18.22 -2.37 -0.05
C MET A 45 -17.46 -1.18 0.56
N PRO A 46 -18.13 -0.05 0.83
CA PRO A 46 -17.50 1.23 1.18
C PRO A 46 -16.61 1.15 2.44
N LYS A 47 -17.08 0.49 3.50
CA LYS A 47 -16.29 0.39 4.75
C LYS A 47 -15.03 -0.43 4.54
N ILE A 48 -15.13 -1.57 3.84
CA ILE A 48 -13.97 -2.41 3.54
C ILE A 48 -13.01 -1.68 2.61
N ALA A 49 -13.51 -0.96 1.61
CA ALA A 49 -12.70 -0.15 0.71
C ALA A 49 -11.88 0.90 1.48
N ILE A 50 -12.48 1.60 2.44
CA ILE A 50 -11.79 2.56 3.30
C ILE A 50 -10.73 1.86 4.17
N MET A 51 -11.04 0.71 4.76
CA MET A 51 -10.09 -0.05 5.55
C MET A 51 -8.91 -0.55 4.70
N MET A 52 -9.17 -1.03 3.48
CA MET A 52 -8.12 -1.38 2.52
C MET A 52 -7.28 -0.16 2.15
N PHE A 53 -7.90 0.99 1.94
CA PHE A 53 -7.19 2.23 1.67
C PHE A 53 -6.23 2.60 2.81
N ILE A 54 -6.68 2.51 4.06
CA ILE A 54 -5.85 2.76 5.25
C ILE A 54 -4.70 1.74 5.33
N GLY A 55 -4.97 0.46 5.09
CA GLY A 55 -3.96 -0.58 5.07
C GLY A 55 -2.90 -0.37 4.00
N MET A 56 -3.32 -0.02 2.76
CA MET A 56 -2.40 0.30 1.67
C MET A 56 -1.62 1.59 1.93
N ALA A 57 -2.27 2.63 2.46
CA ALA A 57 -1.59 3.85 2.89
C ALA A 57 -0.50 3.54 3.91
N GLY A 58 -0.76 2.63 4.87
CA GLY A 58 0.23 2.12 5.81
C GLY A 58 1.47 1.51 5.18
N MET A 59 1.36 1.00 3.94
CA MET A 59 2.47 0.35 3.23
C MET A 59 3.35 1.31 2.42
N PHE A 60 2.81 2.40 1.87
CA PHE A 60 3.58 3.22 0.92
C PHE A 60 3.37 4.73 1.03
N LEU A 61 2.33 5.18 1.73
CA LEU A 61 2.00 6.60 1.81
C LEU A 61 2.64 7.25 3.04
N ALA A 62 3.30 8.40 2.84
CA ALA A 62 3.70 9.25 3.95
C ALA A 62 2.44 9.86 4.61
N PRO A 63 2.39 9.99 5.91
CA PRO A 63 3.40 9.77 6.96
C PRO A 63 3.31 8.39 7.65
N PHE A 64 2.73 7.39 7.02
CA PHE A 64 2.55 6.08 7.61
C PHE A 64 3.87 5.31 7.80
N GLY A 65 3.87 4.38 8.75
CA GLY A 65 5.05 3.78 9.33
C GLY A 65 6.05 3.13 8.39
N MET A 66 5.59 2.51 7.29
CA MET A 66 6.52 1.87 6.35
C MET A 66 7.40 2.88 5.60
N VAL A 67 6.89 4.07 5.28
CA VAL A 67 7.70 5.12 4.64
C VAL A 67 8.73 5.67 5.61
N ILE A 68 8.34 5.87 6.87
CA ILE A 68 9.24 6.27 7.95
C ILE A 68 10.40 5.29 8.07
N SER A 69 10.09 4.00 8.15
CA SER A 69 11.10 2.96 8.31
C SER A 69 12.00 2.82 7.08
N LYS A 70 11.45 2.98 5.87
CA LYS A 70 12.24 3.00 4.62
C LYS A 70 13.18 4.20 4.57
N TRP A 71 12.73 5.38 5.00
CA TRP A 71 13.58 6.57 5.08
C TRP A 71 14.72 6.38 6.07
N ALA A 72 14.41 5.86 7.26
CA ALA A 72 15.42 5.54 8.26
C ALA A 72 16.40 4.45 7.76
N ALA A 73 15.95 3.52 6.90
CA ALA A 73 16.81 2.54 6.26
C ALA A 73 17.80 3.20 5.30
N ILE A 74 17.35 4.14 4.47
CA ILE A 74 18.21 4.90 3.56
C ILE A 74 19.29 5.65 4.36
N GLU A 75 18.90 6.36 5.42
CA GLU A 75 19.82 7.08 6.30
C GLU A 75 20.85 6.14 6.93
N ALA A 76 20.42 4.96 7.39
CA ALA A 76 21.31 3.96 7.97
C ALA A 76 22.26 3.32 6.93
N PHE A 77 21.87 3.25 5.66
CA PHE A 77 22.72 2.72 4.59
C PHE A 77 23.80 3.70 4.14
N ILE A 78 23.65 5.01 4.32
CA ILE A 78 24.65 6.03 3.94
C ILE A 78 26.01 5.72 4.60
N THR A 79 26.01 5.26 5.85
CA THR A 79 27.22 4.96 6.62
C THR A 79 27.66 3.50 6.53
N ALA A 80 26.93 2.65 5.81
CA ALA A 80 27.23 1.23 5.69
C ALA A 80 28.21 0.92 4.57
N PRO A 81 29.03 -0.13 4.68
CA PRO A 81 29.81 -0.62 3.55
C PRO A 81 28.86 -1.05 2.43
N PHE A 82 29.17 -0.68 1.19
CA PHE A 82 28.32 -0.85 0.01
C PHE A 82 26.96 -0.15 0.07
N GLY A 83 26.81 0.87 0.94
CA GLY A 83 25.54 1.55 1.21
C GLY A 83 24.84 2.09 -0.04
N LEU A 84 25.60 2.59 -1.04
CA LEU A 84 25.04 3.08 -2.30
C LEU A 84 24.24 1.99 -3.04
N ILE A 85 24.73 0.75 -3.04
CA ILE A 85 24.04 -0.38 -3.69
C ILE A 85 22.74 -0.69 -2.96
N PHE A 86 22.76 -0.74 -1.63
CA PHE A 86 21.57 -0.98 -0.83
C PHE A 86 20.54 0.14 -0.97
N ILE A 87 20.97 1.40 -1.04
CA ILE A 87 20.09 2.55 -1.31
C ILE A 87 19.44 2.42 -2.69
N ALA A 88 20.19 2.07 -3.72
CA ALA A 88 19.66 1.88 -5.05
C ALA A 88 18.60 0.75 -5.08
N ILE A 89 18.89 -0.41 -4.48
CA ILE A 89 17.95 -1.54 -4.39
C ILE A 89 16.67 -1.11 -3.64
N LEU A 90 16.81 -0.41 -2.53
CA LEU A 90 15.67 0.06 -1.73
C LEU A 90 14.83 1.09 -2.48
N ALA A 91 15.47 2.02 -3.21
CA ALA A 91 14.78 3.04 -4.00
C ALA A 91 14.00 2.42 -5.17
N PHE A 92 14.62 1.54 -5.96
CA PHE A 92 13.95 0.85 -7.06
C PHE A 92 12.82 -0.06 -6.56
N GLY A 93 13.06 -0.86 -5.53
CA GLY A 93 12.02 -1.70 -4.90
C GLY A 93 10.89 -0.86 -4.30
N GLY A 94 11.23 0.29 -3.71
CA GLY A 94 10.26 1.27 -3.23
C GLY A 94 9.37 1.81 -4.35
N SER A 95 9.95 2.19 -5.48
CA SER A 95 9.21 2.69 -6.65
C SER A 95 8.23 1.66 -7.20
N ALA A 96 8.66 0.41 -7.33
CA ALA A 96 7.79 -0.69 -7.74
C ALA A 96 6.61 -0.89 -6.77
N THR A 97 6.86 -0.82 -5.46
CA THR A 97 5.78 -0.92 -4.46
C THR A 97 4.79 0.23 -4.54
N VAL A 98 5.24 1.46 -4.75
CA VAL A 98 4.35 2.62 -4.95
C VAL A 98 3.47 2.41 -6.18
N PHE A 99 4.04 1.93 -7.28
CA PHE A 99 3.31 1.70 -8.52
C PHE A 99 2.13 0.74 -8.35
N PHE A 100 2.36 -0.46 -7.83
CA PHE A 100 1.27 -1.44 -7.73
C PHE A 100 0.25 -1.09 -6.63
N TRP A 101 0.67 -0.49 -5.52
CA TRP A 101 -0.26 -0.02 -4.50
C TRP A 101 -1.15 1.11 -5.01
N SER A 102 -0.58 2.06 -5.77
CA SER A 102 -1.35 3.15 -6.39
C SER A 102 -2.34 2.64 -7.43
N LYS A 103 -1.92 1.65 -8.25
CA LYS A 103 -2.83 0.98 -9.19
C LYS A 103 -4.01 0.34 -8.46
N TRP A 104 -3.73 -0.41 -7.41
CA TRP A 104 -4.79 -1.08 -6.64
C TRP A 104 -5.71 -0.08 -5.95
N MET A 105 -5.19 0.97 -5.33
CA MET A 105 -6.00 2.05 -4.77
C MET A 105 -6.89 2.69 -5.83
N GLY A 106 -6.36 3.00 -7.00
CA GLY A 106 -7.11 3.56 -8.11
C GLY A 106 -8.26 2.65 -8.56
N LYS A 107 -8.05 1.34 -8.60
CA LYS A 107 -9.11 0.36 -8.91
C LYS A 107 -10.22 0.35 -7.85
N ILE A 108 -9.87 0.35 -6.58
CA ILE A 108 -10.85 0.36 -5.48
C ILE A 108 -11.74 1.61 -5.52
N ILE A 109 -11.14 2.78 -5.84
CA ILE A 109 -11.84 4.07 -5.86
C ILE A 109 -12.60 4.29 -7.17
N SER A 110 -12.27 3.57 -8.25
CA SER A 110 -12.93 3.75 -9.53
C SER A 110 -14.45 3.59 -9.38
N VAL A 111 -15.20 4.60 -9.81
CA VAL A 111 -16.67 4.57 -9.76
C VAL A 111 -17.17 3.91 -11.03
N MET A 112 -17.80 2.74 -10.90
CA MET A 112 -18.53 2.09 -11.98
C MET A 112 -20.03 2.34 -11.80
N ARG A 113 -20.72 2.62 -12.89
CA ARG A 113 -22.17 2.79 -12.90
C ARG A 113 -22.84 1.44 -12.65
N ASP A 114 -23.96 1.43 -11.92
CA ASP A 114 -24.84 0.27 -11.70
C ASP A 114 -24.30 -0.85 -10.79
N GLN A 115 -23.50 -0.51 -9.79
CA GLN A 115 -23.07 -1.48 -8.80
C GLN A 115 -23.96 -1.48 -7.56
N THR A 116 -24.38 -2.66 -7.13
CA THR A 116 -25.17 -2.84 -5.90
C THR A 116 -24.27 -2.93 -4.68
N VAL A 117 -24.70 -2.35 -3.55
CA VAL A 117 -24.01 -2.49 -2.26
C VAL A 117 -24.19 -3.92 -1.75
N ILE A 118 -23.09 -4.60 -1.47
CA ILE A 118 -23.04 -5.99 -0.97
C ILE A 118 -22.45 -6.12 0.43
N GLU A 119 -22.14 -4.99 1.06
CA GLU A 119 -21.40 -4.94 2.34
C GLU A 119 -22.17 -5.52 3.52
N ASP A 120 -23.49 -5.38 3.54
CA ASP A 120 -24.36 -5.77 4.65
C ASP A 120 -24.39 -7.29 4.92
N THR A 121 -23.84 -8.07 4.00
CA THR A 121 -23.78 -9.52 4.11
C THR A 121 -22.57 -10.03 4.95
N VAL A 122 -21.69 -9.15 5.41
CA VAL A 122 -20.50 -9.52 6.18
C VAL A 122 -20.84 -9.82 7.64
N LYS A 123 -20.35 -10.92 8.20
CA LYS A 123 -20.60 -11.31 9.58
C LYS A 123 -20.06 -10.29 10.59
N LYS A 124 -20.81 -10.03 11.67
CA LYS A 124 -20.46 -9.04 12.71
C LYS A 124 -19.10 -9.30 13.36
N GLU A 125 -18.73 -10.55 13.56
CA GLU A 125 -17.44 -10.95 14.16
C GLU A 125 -16.24 -10.47 13.31
N LYS A 126 -16.34 -10.56 11.99
CA LYS A 126 -15.30 -10.08 11.08
C LYS A 126 -15.13 -8.55 11.15
N TRP A 127 -16.21 -7.83 11.35
CA TRP A 127 -16.16 -6.37 11.50
C TRP A 127 -15.34 -5.94 12.71
N ALA A 128 -15.52 -6.60 13.86
CA ALA A 128 -14.76 -6.27 15.07
C ALA A 128 -13.24 -6.38 14.83
N VAL A 129 -12.79 -7.46 14.21
CA VAL A 129 -11.36 -7.67 13.91
C VAL A 129 -10.84 -6.62 12.90
N LEU A 130 -11.62 -6.32 11.87
CA LEU A 130 -11.25 -5.33 10.85
C LEU A 130 -11.12 -3.93 11.45
N TYR A 131 -12.06 -3.51 12.32
CA TYR A 131 -12.00 -2.22 13.01
C TYR A 131 -10.80 -2.14 13.96
N ILE A 132 -10.53 -3.20 14.74
CA ILE A 132 -9.38 -3.25 15.64
C ILE A 132 -8.07 -3.11 14.86
N LEU A 133 -7.90 -3.86 13.77
CA LEU A 133 -6.68 -3.78 12.97
C LEU A 133 -6.54 -2.43 12.26
N THR A 134 -7.64 -1.87 11.75
CA THR A 134 -7.62 -0.53 11.14
C THR A 134 -7.22 0.53 12.16
N GLY A 135 -7.81 0.49 13.35
CA GLY A 135 -7.42 1.35 14.46
C GLY A 135 -5.96 1.16 14.86
N LEU A 136 -5.49 -0.09 14.89
CA LEU A 136 -4.11 -0.41 15.25
C LEU A 136 -3.10 0.17 14.22
N VAL A 137 -3.40 0.11 12.92
CA VAL A 137 -2.55 0.75 11.88
C VAL A 137 -2.37 2.24 12.17
N VAL A 138 -3.46 2.94 12.47
CA VAL A 138 -3.42 4.39 12.74
C VAL A 138 -2.75 4.68 14.07
N VAL A 139 -3.12 3.98 15.14
CA VAL A 139 -2.59 4.20 16.50
C VAL A 139 -1.09 3.95 16.54
N VAL A 140 -0.60 2.85 15.96
CA VAL A 140 0.83 2.53 15.96
C VAL A 140 1.64 3.56 15.18
N CYS A 141 1.07 4.16 14.12
CA CYS A 141 1.70 5.29 13.43
C CYS A 141 1.77 6.54 14.29
N LEU A 142 0.75 6.83 15.07
CA LEU A 142 0.72 8.01 15.94
C LEU A 142 1.67 7.88 17.14
N ILE A 143 1.72 6.69 17.75
CA ILE A 143 2.51 6.45 18.96
C ILE A 143 3.91 5.87 18.67
N PHE A 144 4.32 5.77 17.38
CA PHE A 144 5.61 5.16 17.04
C PHE A 144 6.81 5.82 17.74
N PRO A 145 6.86 7.14 17.99
CA PRO A 145 7.97 7.75 18.75
C PRO A 145 8.07 7.17 20.16
N LEU A 146 6.91 6.90 20.77
CA LEU A 146 6.84 6.27 22.09
C LEU A 146 7.30 4.81 22.03
N ILE A 147 6.86 4.06 21.01
CA ILE A 147 7.30 2.67 20.78
C ILE A 147 8.82 2.64 20.59
N SER A 148 9.38 3.56 19.81
CA SER A 148 10.81 3.66 19.61
C SER A 148 11.56 3.90 20.92
N SER A 149 11.18 4.94 21.68
CA SER A 149 11.91 5.36 22.89
C SER A 149 11.77 4.39 24.05
N VAL A 150 10.60 3.76 24.23
CA VAL A 150 10.32 2.90 25.40
C VAL A 150 10.69 1.44 25.13
N LEU A 151 10.50 0.96 23.90
CA LEU A 151 10.67 -0.46 23.59
C LEU A 151 11.94 -0.74 22.79
N ILE A 152 12.16 -0.02 21.67
CA ILE A 152 13.20 -0.38 20.71
C ILE A 152 14.57 0.16 21.13
N GLU A 153 14.66 1.41 21.53
CA GLU A 153 15.95 2.02 21.94
C GLU A 153 16.59 1.32 23.14
N PRO A 154 15.86 0.99 24.23
CA PRO A 154 16.46 0.26 25.34
C PRO A 154 16.89 -1.17 24.95
N PHE A 155 16.10 -1.84 24.10
CA PHE A 155 16.44 -3.17 23.60
C PHE A 155 17.74 -3.16 22.79
N VAL A 156 17.86 -2.21 21.84
CA VAL A 156 19.06 -2.07 21.01
C VAL A 156 20.28 -1.67 21.84
N LEU A 157 20.09 -0.77 22.83
CA LEU A 157 21.17 -0.37 23.73
C LEU A 157 21.69 -1.55 24.56
N ASN A 158 20.80 -2.37 25.11
CA ASN A 158 21.19 -3.52 25.93
C ASN A 158 21.95 -4.60 25.15
N ILE A 159 21.60 -4.82 23.88
CA ILE A 159 22.22 -5.88 23.07
C ILE A 159 23.48 -5.40 22.36
N TYR A 160 23.46 -4.18 21.83
CA TYR A 160 24.56 -3.68 20.95
C TYR A 160 25.39 -2.57 21.58
N GLY A 161 25.06 -2.09 22.77
CA GLY A 161 25.78 -1.03 23.45
C GLY A 161 25.76 0.35 22.74
N GLN A 162 24.94 0.49 21.69
CA GLN A 162 24.84 1.71 20.89
C GLN A 162 23.43 2.25 20.90
N THR A 163 23.29 3.57 21.03
CA THR A 163 22.01 4.25 20.90
C THR A 163 21.73 4.54 19.43
N ALA A 164 20.61 4.02 18.91
CA ALA A 164 20.13 4.36 17.58
C ALA A 164 18.84 5.18 17.74
N ARG A 165 18.87 6.44 17.35
CA ARG A 165 17.71 7.34 17.38
C ARG A 165 17.46 7.90 15.99
N LEU A 166 16.19 8.11 15.68
CA LEU A 166 15.81 8.87 14.50
C LEU A 166 16.27 10.34 14.69
N ALA A 167 16.84 10.94 13.65
CA ALA A 167 17.20 12.35 13.70
C ALA A 167 15.96 13.21 13.99
N GLN A 168 16.10 14.19 14.88
CA GLN A 168 14.97 15.02 15.31
C GLN A 168 14.31 15.77 14.14
N ALA A 169 15.09 16.14 13.14
CA ALA A 169 14.59 16.73 11.89
C ALA A 169 13.61 15.80 11.16
N ASN A 170 13.93 14.51 11.06
CA ASN A 170 13.06 13.53 10.43
C ASN A 170 11.75 13.34 11.19
N LEU A 171 11.81 13.31 12.52
CA LEU A 171 10.63 13.25 13.38
C LEU A 171 9.72 14.47 13.15
N THR A 172 10.29 15.68 13.07
CA THR A 172 9.55 16.89 12.81
C THR A 172 8.85 16.87 11.45
N ILE A 173 9.57 16.47 10.39
CA ILE A 173 8.99 16.34 9.04
C ILE A 173 7.82 15.37 9.05
N MET A 174 7.95 14.25 9.74
CA MET A 174 6.90 13.23 9.84
C MET A 174 5.66 13.74 10.56
N ILE A 175 5.83 14.46 11.67
CA ILE A 175 4.71 15.08 12.40
C ILE A 175 4.02 16.11 11.50
N MET A 176 4.77 16.93 10.76
CA MET A 176 4.20 17.88 9.81
C MET A 176 3.40 17.17 8.69
N MET A 177 3.91 16.08 8.13
CA MET A 177 3.20 15.29 7.12
C MET A 177 1.92 14.65 7.70
N LEU A 178 1.96 14.19 8.95
CA LEU A 178 0.79 13.64 9.62
C LEU A 178 -0.28 14.73 9.84
N CYS A 179 0.12 15.92 10.25
CA CYS A 179 -0.79 17.05 10.39
C CYS A 179 -1.44 17.42 9.05
N LEU A 180 -0.66 17.45 7.96
CA LEU A 180 -1.18 17.72 6.62
C LEU A 180 -2.18 16.65 6.18
N LEU A 181 -1.88 15.35 6.44
CA LEU A 181 -2.80 14.28 6.11
C LEU A 181 -4.12 14.37 6.88
N MET A 182 -4.08 14.83 8.13
CA MET A 182 -5.29 15.00 8.95
C MET A 182 -6.20 16.13 8.45
N ILE A 183 -5.68 17.06 7.66
CA ILE A 183 -6.50 18.12 7.04
C ILE A 183 -7.53 17.53 6.08
N LEU A 184 -7.21 16.44 5.36
CA LEU A 184 -8.12 15.80 4.39
C LEU A 184 -9.41 15.29 5.05
N PRO A 185 -9.39 14.39 6.06
CA PRO A 185 -10.62 13.97 6.72
C PRO A 185 -11.31 15.10 7.46
N PHE A 186 -10.56 16.08 7.99
CA PHE A 186 -11.14 17.27 8.61
C PHE A 186 -11.92 18.12 7.60
N SER A 187 -11.36 18.32 6.40
CA SER A 187 -12.06 19.06 5.34
C SER A 187 -13.34 18.37 4.90
N MET A 188 -13.37 17.02 4.87
CA MET A 188 -14.59 16.25 4.54
C MET A 188 -15.70 16.42 5.57
N LEU A 189 -15.40 16.70 6.84
CA LEU A 189 -16.40 16.98 7.88
C LEU A 189 -17.10 18.33 7.65
N PHE A 190 -16.42 19.27 7.01
CA PHE A 190 -16.93 20.62 6.74
C PHE A 190 -17.51 20.75 5.31
N TYR A 191 -17.08 19.90 4.39
CA TYR A 191 -17.57 19.91 3.01
C TYR A 191 -18.97 19.28 2.97
N GLY A 192 -19.93 20.11 2.68
CA GLY A 192 -21.34 19.90 2.84
C GLY A 192 -21.91 18.67 2.12
N LYS A 193 -23.04 18.28 2.62
CA LYS A 193 -23.92 17.15 2.31
C LYS A 193 -24.53 17.12 0.89
N GLY A 194 -23.93 17.78 -0.08
CA GLY A 194 -24.34 17.73 -1.48
C GLY A 194 -23.63 16.59 -2.21
N ALA A 195 -24.08 15.37 -2.02
CA ALA A 195 -23.64 14.26 -2.86
C ALA A 195 -24.02 14.57 -4.32
N GLN A 196 -23.08 15.02 -5.11
CA GLN A 196 -23.24 15.10 -6.55
C GLN A 196 -23.43 13.67 -7.06
N PRO A 197 -24.39 13.43 -7.96
CA PRO A 197 -24.55 12.11 -8.55
C PRO A 197 -23.22 11.72 -9.25
N PRO A 198 -22.80 10.44 -9.13
CA PRO A 198 -21.58 9.99 -9.79
C PRO A 198 -21.66 10.26 -11.29
N VAL A 199 -20.68 10.97 -11.81
CA VAL A 199 -20.59 11.29 -13.23
C VAL A 199 -19.78 10.19 -13.90
N PRO A 200 -20.21 9.62 -15.05
CA PRO A 200 -19.43 8.62 -15.76
C PRO A 200 -18.08 9.20 -16.19
N PRO A 201 -17.00 8.38 -16.24
CA PRO A 201 -15.69 8.84 -16.67
C PRO A 201 -15.76 9.39 -18.10
N TYR A 202 -15.01 10.45 -18.36
CA TYR A 202 -14.87 11.00 -19.71
C TYR A 202 -14.12 10.00 -20.60
N MET A 203 -14.79 9.48 -21.61
CA MET A 203 -14.29 8.43 -22.48
C MET A 203 -13.78 8.93 -23.84
N GLY A 204 -13.76 10.25 -24.07
CA GLY A 204 -13.34 10.84 -25.34
C GLY A 204 -14.26 10.57 -26.52
N GLY A 205 -15.41 9.92 -26.30
CA GLY A 205 -16.40 9.58 -27.30
C GLY A 205 -17.80 9.42 -26.70
N ARG A 206 -18.80 9.27 -27.57
CA ARG A 206 -20.20 9.07 -27.13
C ARG A 206 -20.34 7.65 -26.56
N PRO A 207 -20.82 7.48 -25.31
CA PRO A 207 -21.12 6.15 -24.77
C PRO A 207 -22.23 5.49 -25.60
N MET A 208 -22.05 4.25 -25.95
CA MET A 208 -23.08 3.37 -26.46
C MET A 208 -23.86 2.75 -25.27
N ASP A 209 -24.92 2.05 -25.49
CA ASP A 209 -25.94 1.59 -24.53
C ASP A 209 -25.42 1.10 -23.15
N ASP A 210 -24.12 0.82 -22.99
CA ASP A 210 -23.50 0.48 -21.71
C ASP A 210 -22.29 1.36 -21.39
N SER A 211 -21.87 1.34 -20.11
CA SER A 211 -20.73 2.13 -19.60
C SER A 211 -19.36 1.60 -20.03
N MET A 212 -19.28 0.45 -20.67
CA MET A 212 -18.04 -0.21 -21.07
C MET A 212 -17.78 -0.10 -22.58
N HIS A 213 -18.74 0.36 -23.39
CA HIS A 213 -18.58 0.53 -24.82
C HIS A 213 -18.74 1.98 -25.25
N PHE A 214 -17.89 2.40 -26.18
CA PHE A 214 -17.96 3.74 -26.77
C PHE A 214 -17.89 3.68 -28.29
N ALA A 215 -18.50 4.65 -28.94
CA ALA A 215 -18.42 4.79 -30.39
C ALA A 215 -17.03 5.32 -30.79
N GLY A 216 -16.22 4.45 -31.37
CA GLY A 216 -14.94 4.81 -31.98
C GLY A 216 -15.11 5.50 -33.34
N SER A 217 -13.98 5.72 -34.04
CA SER A 217 -13.99 6.25 -35.41
C SER A 217 -14.88 5.37 -36.32
N MET A 218 -15.67 6.03 -37.17
CA MET A 218 -16.63 5.40 -38.08
C MET A 218 -17.80 4.66 -37.41
N GLY A 219 -18.11 4.98 -36.14
CA GLY A 219 -19.24 4.38 -35.41
C GLY A 219 -19.03 2.94 -34.97
N VAL A 220 -17.80 2.43 -35.05
CA VAL A 220 -17.46 1.07 -34.56
C VAL A 220 -17.50 1.07 -33.03
N SER A 221 -18.28 0.15 -32.44
CA SER A 221 -18.27 -0.07 -30.99
C SER A 221 -16.91 -0.58 -30.53
N ARG A 222 -16.30 0.11 -29.56
CA ARG A 222 -15.05 -0.30 -28.92
C ARG A 222 -15.27 -0.48 -27.44
N GLU A 223 -14.74 -1.54 -26.88
CA GLU A 223 -14.73 -1.79 -25.45
C GLU A 223 -13.69 -0.89 -24.75
N LEU A 224 -14.10 -0.33 -23.62
CA LEU A 224 -13.20 0.43 -22.75
C LEU A 224 -12.33 -0.54 -21.94
N VAL A 225 -11.11 -0.73 -22.39
CA VAL A 225 -10.12 -1.55 -21.66
C VAL A 225 -9.38 -0.64 -20.69
N LEU A 226 -9.70 -0.77 -19.38
CA LEU A 226 -9.04 -0.01 -18.30
C LEU A 226 -7.74 -0.67 -17.80
N SER A 227 -7.28 -1.71 -18.50
CA SER A 227 -6.05 -2.45 -18.16
C SER A 227 -4.86 -1.95 -18.97
N ASN A 228 -3.71 -1.88 -18.32
CA ASN A 228 -2.45 -1.35 -18.88
C ASN A 228 -1.71 -2.40 -19.72
N TYR A 229 -2.30 -2.87 -20.83
CA TYR A 229 -1.69 -3.89 -21.70
C TYR A 229 -0.82 -3.33 -22.85
N TYR A 230 -0.43 -2.05 -22.79
CA TYR A 230 0.31 -1.40 -23.86
C TYR A 230 1.64 -2.06 -24.23
N LEU A 231 2.24 -2.79 -23.32
CA LEU A 231 3.53 -3.45 -23.50
C LEU A 231 3.48 -4.91 -23.00
N GLU A 232 2.37 -5.61 -23.20
CA GLU A 232 2.19 -6.99 -22.72
C GLU A 232 3.32 -7.93 -23.17
N LYS A 233 3.81 -7.78 -24.42
CA LYS A 233 4.94 -8.56 -24.93
C LYS A 233 6.26 -8.30 -24.18
N THR A 234 6.42 -7.12 -23.58
CA THR A 234 7.65 -6.71 -22.89
C THR A 234 7.50 -6.79 -21.37
N PHE A 235 6.35 -6.38 -20.86
CA PHE A 235 6.02 -6.31 -19.45
C PHE A 235 4.81 -7.18 -19.06
N GLY A 236 4.50 -8.21 -19.86
CA GLY A 236 3.45 -9.17 -19.53
C GLY A 236 3.77 -9.93 -18.25
N GLU A 237 2.71 -10.38 -17.58
CA GLU A 237 2.77 -11.04 -16.27
C GLU A 237 3.74 -12.23 -16.26
N GLU A 238 3.67 -13.11 -17.26
CA GLU A 238 4.52 -14.30 -17.35
C GLU A 238 6.01 -13.94 -17.46
N ARG A 239 6.34 -12.92 -18.26
CA ARG A 239 7.73 -12.48 -18.45
C ARG A 239 8.30 -11.80 -17.21
N LEU A 240 7.52 -10.93 -16.62
CA LEU A 240 7.91 -10.25 -15.37
C LEU A 240 8.03 -11.24 -14.22
N PHE A 241 7.16 -12.25 -14.17
CA PHE A 241 7.24 -13.31 -13.17
C PHE A 241 8.54 -14.11 -13.31
N MET A 242 8.89 -14.56 -14.54
CA MET A 242 10.12 -15.30 -14.76
C MET A 242 11.37 -14.50 -14.42
N ILE A 243 11.44 -13.24 -14.85
CA ILE A 243 12.57 -12.35 -14.56
C ILE A 243 12.64 -12.07 -13.05
N GLY A 244 11.52 -11.72 -12.44
CA GLY A 244 11.44 -11.40 -11.02
C GLY A 244 11.79 -12.60 -10.13
N ALA A 245 11.27 -13.78 -10.44
CA ALA A 245 11.59 -15.01 -9.73
C ALA A 245 13.08 -15.35 -9.83
N SER A 246 13.67 -15.25 -11.03
CA SER A 246 15.10 -15.50 -11.24
C SER A 246 15.98 -14.54 -10.47
N LEU A 247 15.63 -13.26 -10.45
CA LEU A 247 16.34 -12.24 -9.66
C LEU A 247 16.21 -12.49 -8.15
N CYS A 248 15.01 -12.83 -7.67
CA CYS A 248 14.79 -13.15 -6.26
C CYS A 248 15.62 -14.37 -5.82
N TRP A 249 15.63 -15.44 -6.61
CA TRP A 249 16.46 -16.62 -6.31
C TRP A 249 17.95 -16.28 -6.32
N GLY A 250 18.41 -15.48 -7.29
CA GLY A 250 19.79 -15.01 -7.35
C GLY A 250 20.19 -14.21 -6.10
N LEU A 251 19.35 -13.29 -5.67
CA LEU A 251 19.59 -12.50 -4.46
C LEU A 251 19.60 -13.35 -3.19
N LEU A 252 18.70 -14.32 -3.08
CA LEU A 252 18.64 -15.24 -1.94
C LEU A 252 19.91 -16.12 -1.87
N LEU A 253 20.39 -16.60 -3.01
CA LEU A 253 21.64 -17.36 -3.08
C LEU A 253 22.84 -16.51 -2.67
N ILE A 254 22.95 -15.28 -3.16
CA ILE A 254 24.03 -14.35 -2.79
C ILE A 254 23.96 -14.05 -1.29
N ALA A 255 22.77 -13.76 -0.76
CA ALA A 255 22.60 -13.53 0.68
C ALA A 255 22.98 -14.76 1.52
N GLY A 256 22.60 -15.95 1.06
CA GLY A 256 22.97 -17.21 1.72
C GLY A 256 24.51 -17.45 1.73
N ILE A 257 25.18 -17.19 0.62
CA ILE A 257 26.65 -17.31 0.50
C ILE A 257 27.33 -16.29 1.43
N MET A 258 26.84 -15.04 1.47
CA MET A 258 27.41 -14.02 2.36
C MET A 258 27.22 -14.38 3.84
N LEU A 259 26.09 -14.97 4.20
CA LEU A 259 25.80 -15.44 5.56
C LEU A 259 26.73 -16.60 5.97
N LEU A 260 26.96 -17.56 5.07
CA LEU A 260 27.92 -18.66 5.28
C LEU A 260 29.34 -18.15 5.42
N GLY A 261 29.76 -17.17 4.63
CA GLY A 261 31.10 -16.56 4.73
C GLY A 261 31.34 -15.69 5.96
N VAL A 262 30.28 -15.34 6.71
CA VAL A 262 30.39 -14.64 8.01
C VAL A 262 30.42 -15.63 9.17
N ILE A 263 29.90 -16.85 8.99
CA ILE A 263 29.81 -17.91 10.01
C ILE A 263 31.07 -18.79 9.99
N LEU A 264 31.77 -18.90 8.87
CA LEU A 264 33.06 -19.58 8.71
C LEU A 264 34.23 -18.60 8.94
#